data_5b48a6e14dc2af133a217aa6e28d9ad3
#
_entry.id   5b48a6e14dc2af133a217aa6e28d9ad3
#
_cell.length_a   1.000
_cell.length_b   1.000
_cell.length_c   1.000
_cell.angle_alpha   90.00
_cell.angle_beta   90.00
_cell.angle_gamma   90.00
#
_symmetry.space_group_name_H-M   'P 1'
#
loop_
_entity.id
_entity.type
_entity.pdbx_description
1 polymer ?
#
loop_
_entity_poly.entity_id
_entity_poly.type
_entity_poly.pdbx_seq_one_letter_code
_entity_poly.pdbx_strand_id
1 'polypeptide(L)'
;ADPGRSGSSCTMLETMIQVLPMRENEVLEQFARVLGRRMAAGSGAVLDEVSEGTYLVGLTLEETAKKYIDRGAAISIVYPREGTSAVADGCAVIRGAEHEENAKLFVDFIVSPDVQRLAVEKLYRRTVRDDITPDQKEEGSIMDFDLGWAVKNQKSILEKWAALMAGNGGGS
;
A
#
# COMPACT_ATOMS: atom_id res chain seq x y z
N ALA A 1 -6.30 -1.59 6.95
CA ALA A 1 -6.25 -2.96 7.47
C ALA A 1 -5.09 -3.13 8.45
N ASP A 2 -5.09 -4.22 9.21
CA ASP A 2 -4.02 -4.52 10.17
C ASP A 2 -2.70 -4.80 9.44
N PRO A 3 -1.59 -4.10 9.76
CA PRO A 3 -0.26 -4.36 9.20
C PRO A 3 0.22 -5.81 9.34
N GLY A 4 -0.17 -6.51 10.42
CA GLY A 4 0.16 -7.92 10.62
C GLY A 4 -0.58 -8.88 9.69
N ARG A 5 -1.60 -8.42 8.95
CA ARG A 5 -2.44 -9.22 8.06
C ARG A 5 -2.48 -8.72 6.62
N SER A 6 -1.95 -7.54 6.37
CA SER A 6 -1.99 -6.86 5.06
C SER A 6 -0.61 -6.33 4.70
N GLY A 7 -0.05 -6.83 3.61
CA GLY A 7 1.24 -6.37 3.09
C GLY A 7 1.24 -4.88 2.78
N SER A 8 0.20 -4.37 2.13
CA SER A 8 0.09 -2.92 1.83
C SER A 8 0.05 -2.06 3.10
N SER A 9 -0.63 -2.53 4.15
CA SER A 9 -0.66 -1.80 5.43
C SER A 9 0.68 -1.87 6.16
N CYS A 10 1.40 -2.98 6.03
CA CYS A 10 2.75 -3.12 6.53
C CYS A 10 3.70 -2.14 5.82
N THR A 11 3.69 -2.14 4.49
CA THR A 11 4.49 -1.20 3.68
C THR A 11 4.16 0.26 4.01
N MET A 12 2.89 0.59 4.21
CA MET A 12 2.50 1.94 4.62
C MET A 12 3.10 2.31 6.00
N LEU A 13 3.05 1.40 6.96
CA LEU A 13 3.65 1.62 8.29
C LEU A 13 5.16 1.81 8.21
N GLU A 14 5.84 0.98 7.43
CA GLU A 14 7.27 1.08 7.14
C GLU A 14 7.61 2.40 6.41
N THR A 15 6.75 2.84 5.49
CA THR A 15 6.87 4.15 4.82
C THR A 15 6.81 5.29 5.82
N MET A 16 5.83 5.28 6.73
CA MET A 16 5.70 6.31 7.77
C MET A 16 6.96 6.38 8.65
N ILE A 17 7.54 5.23 9.01
CA ILE A 17 8.75 5.17 9.81
C ILE A 17 9.95 5.76 9.06
N GLN A 18 10.04 5.53 7.75
CA GLN A 18 11.16 6.00 6.94
C GLN A 18 11.06 7.49 6.56
N VAL A 19 9.85 8.02 6.39
CA VAL A 19 9.65 9.38 5.86
C VAL A 19 9.49 10.43 6.96
N LEU A 20 8.97 10.05 8.12
CA LEU A 20 8.75 11.01 9.21
C LEU A 20 10.04 11.27 10.00
N PRO A 21 10.34 12.54 10.37
CA PRO A 21 11.51 12.90 11.15
C PRO A 21 11.35 12.53 12.64
N MET A 22 10.97 11.30 12.90
CA MET A 22 10.66 10.77 14.23
C MET A 22 11.32 9.41 14.42
N ARG A 23 11.54 9.01 15.68
CA ARG A 23 12.02 7.66 15.97
C ARG A 23 10.95 6.63 15.71
N GLU A 24 11.32 5.43 15.27
CA GLU A 24 10.42 4.31 14.98
C GLU A 24 9.34 4.11 16.04
N ASN A 25 9.75 4.01 17.32
CA ASN A 25 8.79 3.79 18.40
C ASN A 25 7.79 4.95 18.55
N GLU A 26 8.22 6.19 18.34
CA GLU A 26 7.33 7.36 18.40
C GLU A 26 6.28 7.32 17.28
N VAL A 27 6.68 6.93 16.06
CA VAL A 27 5.74 6.75 14.94
C VAL A 27 4.72 5.67 15.28
N LEU A 28 5.18 4.52 15.74
CA LEU A 28 4.31 3.39 16.10
C LEU A 28 3.30 3.76 17.20
N GLU A 29 3.79 4.36 18.29
CA GLU A 29 2.95 4.75 19.42
C GLU A 29 1.92 5.82 19.05
N GLN A 30 2.34 6.85 18.31
CA GLN A 30 1.42 7.91 17.88
C GLN A 30 0.38 7.38 16.91
N PHE A 31 0.79 6.56 15.94
CA PHE A 31 -0.14 5.99 14.96
C PHE A 31 -1.12 5.01 15.63
N ALA A 32 -0.65 4.12 16.50
CA ALA A 32 -1.50 3.20 17.25
C ALA A 32 -2.52 3.96 18.13
N ARG A 33 -2.11 5.05 18.79
CA ARG A 33 -2.98 5.89 19.58
C ARG A 33 -4.05 6.59 18.75
N VAL A 34 -3.67 7.18 17.62
CA VAL A 34 -4.61 7.87 16.71
C VAL A 34 -5.57 6.88 16.07
N LEU A 35 -5.09 5.74 15.64
CA LEU A 35 -5.90 4.71 15.00
C LEU A 35 -6.88 4.07 16.00
N GLY A 36 -6.43 3.78 17.21
CA GLY A 36 -7.24 3.07 18.22
C GLY A 36 -7.72 1.72 17.67
N ARG A 37 -9.04 1.51 17.63
CA ARG A 37 -9.67 0.29 17.08
C ARG A 37 -10.21 0.44 15.67
N ARG A 38 -9.95 1.58 15.01
CA ARG A 38 -10.50 1.91 13.69
C ARG A 38 -9.67 1.27 12.57
N MET A 39 -9.70 -0.04 12.50
CA MET A 39 -9.05 -0.82 11.45
C MET A 39 -10.09 -1.49 10.56
N ALA A 40 -10.16 -1.07 9.31
CA ALA A 40 -11.01 -1.70 8.31
C ALA A 40 -10.53 -3.11 7.96
N ALA A 41 -11.42 -3.95 7.45
CA ALA A 41 -11.10 -5.33 7.05
C ALA A 41 -10.14 -5.41 5.85
N GLY A 42 -10.13 -4.38 5.00
CA GLY A 42 -9.26 -4.29 3.82
C GLY A 42 -9.31 -2.91 3.17
N SER A 43 -8.56 -2.72 2.08
CA SER A 43 -8.45 -1.43 1.37
C SER A 43 -9.81 -0.93 0.83
N GLY A 44 -10.67 -1.85 0.37
CA GLY A 44 -12.01 -1.52 -0.10
C GLY A 44 -12.90 -1.00 1.04
N ALA A 45 -12.92 -1.71 2.18
CA ALA A 45 -13.71 -1.32 3.34
C ALA A 45 -13.32 0.09 3.87
N VAL A 46 -12.04 0.48 3.77
CA VAL A 46 -11.61 1.85 4.09
C VAL A 46 -12.35 2.87 3.23
N LEU A 47 -12.46 2.59 1.92
CA LEU A 47 -13.09 3.51 0.97
C LEU A 47 -14.62 3.53 1.12
N ASP A 48 -15.24 2.41 1.43
CA ASP A 48 -16.67 2.34 1.75
C ASP A 48 -16.98 3.24 2.95
N GLU A 49 -16.25 3.07 4.05
CA GLU A 49 -16.44 3.83 5.29
C GLU A 49 -16.21 5.34 5.12
N VAL A 50 -15.23 5.75 4.27
CA VAL A 50 -15.00 7.16 3.96
C VAL A 50 -16.08 7.71 3.01
N SER A 51 -16.46 6.95 1.98
CA SER A 51 -17.49 7.36 1.01
C SER A 51 -18.86 7.53 1.66
N GLU A 52 -19.17 6.72 2.65
CA GLU A 52 -20.39 6.77 3.44
C GLU A 52 -20.35 7.85 4.54
N GLY A 53 -19.20 8.49 4.74
CA GLY A 53 -19.01 9.51 5.77
C GLY A 53 -18.86 8.97 7.20
N THR A 54 -18.65 7.68 7.36
CA THR A 54 -18.34 7.07 8.67
C THR A 54 -17.04 7.60 9.23
N TYR A 55 -16.04 7.77 8.38
CA TYR A 55 -14.76 8.41 8.68
C TYR A 55 -14.44 9.52 7.69
N LEU A 56 -13.82 10.59 8.17
CA LEU A 56 -13.42 11.72 7.34
C LEU A 56 -12.15 11.46 6.53
N VAL A 57 -11.30 10.56 6.99
CA VAL A 57 -10.00 10.24 6.37
C VAL A 57 -9.75 8.74 6.46
N GLY A 58 -9.23 8.17 5.38
CA GLY A 58 -8.81 6.77 5.31
C GLY A 58 -7.43 6.64 4.66
N LEU A 59 -6.66 5.65 5.09
CA LEU A 59 -5.38 5.28 4.49
C LEU A 59 -5.58 4.04 3.62
N THR A 60 -5.31 4.15 2.33
CA THR A 60 -5.57 3.09 1.35
C THR A 60 -4.59 3.17 0.17
N LEU A 61 -4.76 2.28 -0.80
CA LEU A 61 -3.98 2.26 -2.04
C LEU A 61 -4.52 3.30 -3.03
N GLU A 62 -3.61 4.02 -3.70
CA GLU A 62 -3.93 5.02 -4.71
C GLU A 62 -4.86 4.48 -5.80
N GLU A 63 -4.52 3.32 -6.38
CA GLU A 63 -5.30 2.71 -7.45
C GLU A 63 -6.74 2.35 -7.03
N THR A 64 -6.90 1.92 -5.79
CA THR A 64 -8.22 1.57 -5.26
C THR A 64 -9.06 2.83 -5.09
N ALA A 65 -8.48 3.90 -4.57
CA ALA A 65 -9.15 5.19 -4.43
C ALA A 65 -9.55 5.79 -5.81
N LYS A 66 -8.66 5.74 -6.81
CA LYS A 66 -8.96 6.18 -8.18
C LYS A 66 -10.15 5.42 -8.78
N LYS A 67 -10.22 4.10 -8.60
CA LYS A 67 -11.35 3.27 -9.05
C LYS A 67 -12.68 3.66 -8.38
N TYR A 68 -12.66 4.09 -7.13
CA TYR A 68 -13.85 4.57 -6.43
C TYR A 68 -14.30 5.94 -6.95
N ILE A 69 -13.37 6.86 -7.19
CA ILE A 69 -13.64 8.17 -7.78
C ILE A 69 -14.28 8.02 -9.17
N ASP A 70 -13.75 7.15 -10.01
CA ASP A 70 -14.30 6.86 -11.34
C ASP A 70 -15.72 6.30 -11.31
N ARG A 71 -16.08 5.61 -10.25
CA ARG A 71 -17.43 5.10 -10.02
C ARG A 71 -18.36 6.14 -9.41
N GLY A 72 -17.88 7.36 -9.21
CA GLY A 72 -18.67 8.47 -8.67
C GLY A 72 -18.66 8.61 -7.16
N ALA A 73 -17.74 7.96 -6.45
CA ALA A 73 -17.59 8.15 -5.00
C ALA A 73 -17.18 9.59 -4.68
N ALA A 74 -17.83 10.21 -3.70
CA ALA A 74 -17.57 11.58 -3.26
C ALA A 74 -16.34 11.65 -2.32
N ILE A 75 -15.20 11.19 -2.81
CA ILE A 75 -13.92 11.19 -2.09
C ILE A 75 -12.85 11.91 -2.92
N SER A 76 -11.78 12.34 -2.25
CA SER A 76 -10.59 12.89 -2.90
C SER A 76 -9.33 12.23 -2.33
N ILE A 77 -8.28 12.16 -3.15
CA ILE A 77 -6.98 11.68 -2.73
C ILE A 77 -6.15 12.85 -2.23
N VAL A 78 -5.53 12.69 -1.08
CA VAL A 78 -4.55 13.63 -0.53
C VAL A 78 -3.21 12.91 -0.42
N TYR A 79 -2.23 13.39 -1.16
CA TYR A 79 -0.86 12.87 -1.08
C TYR A 79 -0.11 13.57 0.05
N PRO A 80 0.55 12.81 0.95
CA PRO A 80 1.37 13.40 2.00
C PRO A 80 2.50 14.24 1.40
N ARG A 81 2.73 15.42 1.97
CA ARG A 81 3.84 16.30 1.55
C ARG A 81 5.20 15.68 1.84
N GLU A 82 5.29 14.87 2.86
CA GLU A 82 6.47 14.11 3.26
C GLU A 82 6.84 13.03 2.23
N GLY A 83 5.90 12.63 1.41
CA GLY A 83 6.06 11.60 0.40
C GLY A 83 5.31 10.31 0.73
N THR A 84 5.23 9.45 -0.27
CA THR A 84 4.69 8.08 -0.17
C THR A 84 5.62 7.10 -0.85
N SER A 85 5.52 5.82 -0.51
CA SER A 85 6.28 4.78 -1.20
C SER A 85 5.57 4.27 -2.45
N ALA A 86 6.35 3.81 -3.41
CA ALA A 86 5.90 2.98 -4.52
C ALA A 86 6.78 1.73 -4.56
N VAL A 87 6.22 0.58 -4.21
CA VAL A 87 6.93 -0.71 -4.21
C VAL A 87 6.35 -1.57 -5.32
N ALA A 88 7.24 -2.09 -6.18
CA ALA A 88 6.84 -2.95 -7.27
C ALA A 88 6.26 -4.28 -6.74
N ASP A 89 5.12 -4.68 -7.27
CA ASP A 89 4.61 -6.04 -7.07
C ASP A 89 5.51 -7.04 -7.81
N GLY A 90 5.76 -8.17 -7.18
CA GLY A 90 6.60 -9.24 -7.73
C GLY A 90 5.80 -10.43 -8.22
N CYS A 91 6.29 -11.06 -9.28
CA CYS A 91 5.79 -12.35 -9.70
C CYS A 91 6.99 -13.28 -9.98
N ALA A 92 6.82 -14.56 -9.68
CA ALA A 92 7.89 -15.53 -9.81
C ALA A 92 7.37 -16.90 -10.26
N VAL A 93 8.20 -17.63 -10.99
CA VAL A 93 7.92 -19.02 -11.32
C VAL A 93 8.24 -19.91 -10.11
N ILE A 94 7.29 -20.73 -9.70
CA ILE A 94 7.49 -21.69 -8.61
C ILE A 94 8.43 -22.80 -9.07
N ARG A 95 9.46 -23.08 -8.28
CA ARG A 95 10.40 -24.18 -8.59
C ARG A 95 9.66 -25.51 -8.63
N GLY A 96 9.81 -26.23 -9.73
CA GLY A 96 9.15 -27.53 -9.94
C GLY A 96 7.67 -27.42 -10.29
N ALA A 97 7.22 -26.26 -10.79
CA ALA A 97 5.88 -26.12 -11.32
C ALA A 97 5.65 -27.13 -12.48
N GLU A 98 4.48 -27.75 -12.51
CA GLU A 98 4.11 -28.74 -13.53
C GLU A 98 4.17 -28.16 -14.97
N HIS A 99 3.84 -26.87 -15.12
CA HIS A 99 3.82 -26.13 -16.37
C HIS A 99 4.80 -24.95 -16.36
N GLU A 100 6.08 -25.23 -16.05
CA GLU A 100 7.11 -24.20 -15.87
C GLU A 100 7.25 -23.28 -17.09
N GLU A 101 7.21 -23.81 -18.32
CA GLU A 101 7.32 -23.01 -19.53
C GLU A 101 6.14 -22.06 -19.72
N ASN A 102 4.92 -22.51 -19.42
CA ASN A 102 3.75 -21.63 -19.43
C ASN A 102 3.83 -20.54 -18.36
N ALA A 103 4.38 -20.87 -17.18
CA ALA A 103 4.60 -19.89 -16.12
C ALA A 103 5.61 -18.82 -16.54
N LYS A 104 6.69 -19.18 -17.22
CA LYS A 104 7.66 -18.23 -17.79
C LYS A 104 7.00 -17.31 -18.83
N LEU A 105 6.23 -17.88 -19.77
CA LEU A 105 5.48 -17.10 -20.75
C LEU A 105 4.50 -16.12 -20.09
N PHE A 106 3.88 -16.52 -18.98
CA PHE A 106 2.99 -15.63 -18.24
C PHE A 106 3.75 -14.47 -17.59
N VAL A 107 4.94 -14.72 -17.01
CA VAL A 107 5.80 -13.66 -16.48
C VAL A 107 6.18 -12.67 -17.57
N ASP A 108 6.62 -13.15 -18.74
CA ASP A 108 6.96 -12.30 -19.88
C ASP A 108 5.74 -11.50 -20.39
N PHE A 109 4.57 -12.13 -20.40
CA PHE A 109 3.31 -11.48 -20.79
C PHE A 109 2.95 -10.31 -19.87
N ILE A 110 2.98 -10.48 -18.55
CA ILE A 110 2.57 -9.40 -17.63
C ILE A 110 3.50 -8.20 -17.63
N VAL A 111 4.77 -8.34 -18.01
CA VAL A 111 5.71 -7.24 -18.17
C VAL A 111 5.75 -6.67 -19.60
N SER A 112 4.96 -7.24 -20.52
CA SER A 112 4.88 -6.76 -21.90
C SER A 112 4.33 -5.33 -22.00
N PRO A 113 4.68 -4.56 -23.05
CA PRO A 113 4.20 -3.19 -23.21
C PRO A 113 2.66 -3.08 -23.18
N ASP A 114 1.97 -4.02 -23.83
CA ASP A 114 0.51 -3.98 -23.95
C ASP A 114 -0.19 -4.18 -22.60
N VAL A 115 0.28 -5.14 -21.81
CA VAL A 115 -0.26 -5.38 -20.47
C VAL A 115 0.07 -4.23 -19.52
N GLN A 116 1.28 -3.70 -19.59
CA GLN A 116 1.68 -2.56 -18.76
C GLN A 116 0.91 -1.27 -19.12
N ARG A 117 0.62 -1.02 -20.41
CA ARG A 117 -0.29 0.07 -20.81
C ARG A 117 -1.69 -0.15 -20.25
N LEU A 118 -2.24 -1.36 -20.39
CA LEU A 118 -3.54 -1.70 -19.81
C LEU A 118 -3.57 -1.47 -18.28
N ALA A 119 -2.50 -1.83 -17.59
CA ALA A 119 -2.37 -1.62 -16.14
C ALA A 119 -2.42 -0.12 -15.77
N VAL A 120 -1.73 0.72 -16.53
CA VAL A 120 -1.76 2.18 -16.34
C VAL A 120 -3.14 2.75 -16.66
N GLU A 121 -3.66 2.49 -17.86
CA GLU A 121 -4.86 3.14 -18.40
C GLU A 121 -6.16 2.68 -17.75
N LYS A 122 -6.26 1.40 -17.38
CA LYS A 122 -7.51 0.79 -16.90
C LYS A 122 -7.48 0.37 -15.43
N LEU A 123 -6.29 0.17 -14.87
CA LEU A 123 -6.18 -0.31 -13.50
C LEU A 123 -5.56 0.72 -12.55
N TYR A 124 -5.18 1.91 -13.07
CA TYR A 124 -4.54 2.98 -12.30
C TYR A 124 -3.24 2.55 -11.61
N ARG A 125 -2.56 1.53 -12.18
CA ARG A 125 -1.29 1.04 -11.70
C ARG A 125 -0.15 1.86 -12.26
N ARG A 126 0.91 2.03 -11.47
CA ARG A 126 2.18 2.53 -12.00
C ARG A 126 2.87 1.43 -12.78
N THR A 127 3.47 1.77 -13.91
CA THR A 127 4.21 0.81 -14.71
C THR A 127 5.61 0.57 -14.17
N VAL A 128 6.15 -0.63 -14.41
CA VAL A 128 7.58 -0.95 -14.16
C VAL A 128 8.44 -0.73 -15.40
N ARG A 129 7.85 -0.21 -16.49
CA ARG A 129 8.53 0.06 -17.76
C ARG A 129 8.80 1.54 -17.90
N ASP A 130 10.01 1.89 -18.32
CA ASP A 130 10.46 3.25 -18.59
C ASP A 130 10.08 3.77 -19.99
N ASP A 131 9.67 2.85 -20.89
CA ASP A 131 9.18 3.20 -22.24
C ASP A 131 7.66 3.49 -22.29
N ILE A 132 6.98 3.49 -21.14
CA ILE A 132 5.57 3.84 -21.03
C ILE A 132 5.43 5.07 -20.13
N THR A 133 5.00 6.17 -20.73
CA THR A 133 4.69 7.40 -19.98
C THR A 133 3.20 7.42 -19.67
N PRO A 134 2.79 7.56 -18.40
CA PRO A 134 1.38 7.75 -18.07
C PRO A 134 0.83 9.03 -18.69
N ASP A 135 -0.37 8.98 -19.26
CA ASP A 135 -1.05 10.18 -19.82
C ASP A 135 -1.41 11.19 -18.72
N GLN A 136 -1.62 10.69 -17.49
CA GLN A 136 -1.88 11.54 -16.33
C GLN A 136 -0.57 11.78 -15.57
N LYS A 137 -0.36 13.05 -15.22
CA LYS A 137 0.75 13.43 -14.36
C LYS A 137 0.63 12.67 -13.05
N GLU A 138 1.65 11.87 -12.72
CA GLU A 138 1.70 11.18 -11.44
C GLU A 138 1.68 12.22 -10.32
N GLU A 139 0.67 12.15 -9.46
CA GLU A 139 0.53 13.02 -8.31
C GLU A 139 1.28 12.45 -7.10
N GLY A 140 1.74 13.33 -6.23
CA GLY A 140 2.47 12.98 -5.02
C GLY A 140 3.98 12.79 -5.23
N SER A 141 4.72 13.00 -4.17
CA SER A 141 6.17 12.75 -4.11
C SER A 141 6.40 11.29 -3.75
N ILE A 142 7.11 10.56 -4.60
CA ILE A 142 7.56 9.20 -4.28
C ILE A 142 8.90 9.31 -3.57
N MET A 143 8.97 8.78 -2.36
CA MET A 143 10.20 8.69 -1.60
C MET A 143 11.07 7.51 -2.06
N ASP A 144 12.36 7.61 -1.83
CA ASP A 144 13.28 6.49 -1.97
C ASP A 144 13.09 5.51 -0.79
N PHE A 145 12.24 4.52 -1.01
CA PHE A 145 11.88 3.53 0.01
C PHE A 145 12.97 2.47 0.14
N ASP A 146 13.62 2.41 1.31
CA ASP A 146 14.62 1.38 1.60
C ASP A 146 13.94 0.02 1.88
N LEU A 147 13.76 -0.77 0.80
CA LEU A 147 13.20 -2.11 0.87
C LEU A 147 14.09 -3.07 1.69
N GLY A 148 15.43 -2.88 1.62
CA GLY A 148 16.38 -3.71 2.39
C GLY A 148 16.22 -3.51 3.89
N TRP A 149 16.08 -2.25 4.31
CA TRP A 149 15.76 -1.91 5.70
C TRP A 149 14.40 -2.47 6.11
N ALA A 150 13.37 -2.30 5.28
CA ALA A 150 12.02 -2.78 5.55
C ALA A 150 12.00 -4.29 5.80
N VAL A 151 12.54 -5.08 4.88
CA VAL A 151 12.64 -6.55 5.02
C VAL A 151 13.38 -6.96 6.30
N LYS A 152 14.47 -6.27 6.64
CA LYS A 152 15.28 -6.58 7.83
C LYS A 152 14.53 -6.28 9.13
N ASN A 153 13.71 -5.24 9.16
CA ASN A 153 13.09 -4.73 10.40
C ASN A 153 11.61 -5.15 10.54
N GLN A 154 10.98 -5.64 9.47
CA GLN A 154 9.55 -5.96 9.40
C GLN A 154 9.05 -6.77 10.60
N LYS A 155 9.74 -7.86 10.95
CA LYS A 155 9.33 -8.71 12.05
C LYS A 155 9.28 -7.95 13.39
N SER A 156 10.33 -7.18 13.70
CA SER A 156 10.40 -6.38 14.93
C SER A 156 9.32 -5.30 14.96
N ILE A 157 9.09 -4.63 13.83
CA ILE A 157 8.05 -3.61 13.69
C ILE A 157 6.66 -4.20 13.95
N LEU A 158 6.36 -5.36 13.35
CA LEU A 158 5.07 -6.02 13.52
C LEU A 158 4.85 -6.55 14.95
N GLU A 159 5.90 -7.05 15.62
CA GLU A 159 5.83 -7.46 17.02
C GLU A 159 5.53 -6.26 17.93
N LYS A 160 6.21 -5.13 17.74
CA LYS A 160 5.95 -3.89 18.50
C LYS A 160 4.54 -3.35 18.23
N TRP A 161 4.12 -3.34 16.96
CA TRP A 161 2.77 -2.94 16.57
C TRP A 161 1.70 -3.78 17.26
N ALA A 162 1.84 -5.11 17.22
CA ALA A 162 0.90 -6.02 17.87
C ALA A 162 0.81 -5.78 19.39
N ALA A 163 1.94 -5.53 20.07
CA ALA A 163 1.97 -5.22 21.50
C ALA A 163 1.25 -3.92 21.82
N LEU A 164 1.45 -2.85 21.02
CA LEU A 164 0.77 -1.56 21.19
C LEU A 164 -0.74 -1.69 20.98
N MET A 165 -1.17 -2.41 19.96
CA MET A 165 -2.59 -2.62 19.68
C MET A 165 -3.29 -3.49 20.71
N ALA A 166 -2.61 -4.47 21.29
CA ALA A 166 -3.12 -5.27 22.41
C ALA A 166 -3.31 -4.41 23.68
N GLY A 167 -2.37 -3.50 23.97
CA GLY A 167 -2.45 -2.56 25.08
C GLY A 167 -3.60 -1.55 24.96
N ASN A 168 -3.89 -1.09 23.75
CA ASN A 168 -5.03 -0.20 23.45
C ASN A 168 -6.40 -0.91 23.56
N GLY A 169 -6.42 -2.24 23.69
CA GLY A 169 -7.64 -3.04 23.85
C GLY A 169 -8.21 -3.11 25.28
N GLY A 170 -7.46 -2.68 26.28
CA GLY A 170 -7.78 -2.85 27.70
C GLY A 170 -8.49 -1.69 28.40
N GLY A 171 -8.81 -0.61 27.70
CA GLY A 171 -9.54 0.55 28.24
C GLY A 171 -11.00 0.54 27.76
N SER A 172 -11.87 -0.09 28.52
CA SER A 172 -13.34 0.07 28.42
C SER A 172 -13.78 1.19 29.34
#